data_49ac477168c04c966ad0bdbdc6e952c9
#
_entry.id   49ac477168c04c966ad0bdbdc6e952c9
#
_cell.length_a   1.000
_cell.length_b   1.000
_cell.length_c   1.000
_cell.angle_alpha   90.00
_cell.angle_beta   90.00
_cell.angle_gamma   90.00
#
_symmetry.space_group_name_H-M   'P 1'
#
loop_
_entity.id
_entity.type
_entity.pdbx_description
1 polymer ?
#
loop_
_entity_poly.entity_id
_entity_poly.type
_entity_poly.pdbx_seq_one_letter_code
_entity_poly.pdbx_strand_id
1 'polypeptide(L)'
;MSNLTRVLVVDDSALARMVISRRVSLDPGIEVVGVAFDGIDALEKVKNLRPDVVTLDVEMPRMDGLTTLSRIMAECPTAVVMLSRLTEEDAEVTIKALEAGAVDFFLKPSMLDKGGLSKAIAGLNDKIKMAAKVDISRVVRALRSGMPYYRGAGSFFPSSAKTGGLPLQKNVVIIGSSTGGPKALCEIVPHLPRDIPASILIVQHMPMGFTRSLARRLGQLSQVEVREAAYGDKLKAGQALVAPGNYHLVVGGADEVSLNQDPARNGVRPSIDTTMESVALHAGYRCIGVILTGMGSDGKEGAAAIKKSGGRVIVQDEPTSVIYGMPRSVVECGFADKVLPLSQITQEIVEMCKTRAANSPWRELDACGT
;
A
#
# COMPACT_ATOMS: atom_id res chain seq x y z
N MET A 1 33.28 3.84 -6.28
CA MET A 1 32.64 3.25 -7.48
C MET A 1 31.19 3.02 -7.12
N SER A 2 30.24 3.66 -7.79
CA SER A 2 28.81 3.39 -7.57
C SER A 2 28.52 1.95 -7.99
N ASN A 3 28.04 1.16 -7.03
CA ASN A 3 27.69 -0.25 -7.31
C ASN A 3 26.45 -0.24 -8.20
N LEU A 4 26.55 -0.74 -9.45
CA LEU A 4 25.43 -0.83 -10.38
C LEU A 4 24.41 -1.85 -9.85
N THR A 5 23.12 -1.55 -9.97
CA THR A 5 22.06 -2.52 -9.66
C THR A 5 22.02 -3.60 -10.73
N ARG A 6 22.30 -4.83 -10.35
CA ARG A 6 22.35 -6.00 -11.24
C ARG A 6 20.98 -6.63 -11.42
N VAL A 7 20.48 -6.66 -12.65
CA VAL A 7 19.09 -7.06 -12.96
C VAL A 7 19.07 -8.28 -13.87
N LEU A 8 18.24 -9.27 -13.50
CA LEU A 8 17.84 -10.37 -14.39
C LEU A 8 16.44 -10.07 -14.94
N VAL A 9 16.30 -10.06 -16.27
CA VAL A 9 15.01 -9.83 -16.95
C VAL A 9 14.41 -11.16 -17.36
N VAL A 10 13.22 -11.46 -16.84
CA VAL A 10 12.50 -12.73 -17.07
C VAL A 10 11.15 -12.47 -17.72
N ASP A 11 10.94 -13.00 -18.92
CA ASP A 11 9.71 -12.85 -19.72
C ASP A 11 9.71 -13.91 -20.82
N ASP A 12 8.58 -14.50 -21.18
CA ASP A 12 8.52 -15.54 -22.22
C ASP A 12 8.63 -14.96 -23.63
N SER A 13 8.24 -13.71 -23.82
CA SER A 13 8.31 -12.99 -25.10
C SER A 13 9.73 -12.52 -25.39
N ALA A 14 10.35 -13.02 -26.45
CA ALA A 14 11.67 -12.57 -26.89
C ALA A 14 11.72 -11.07 -27.17
N LEU A 15 10.64 -10.51 -27.72
CA LEU A 15 10.53 -9.08 -27.99
C LEU A 15 10.43 -8.26 -26.69
N ALA A 16 9.63 -8.71 -25.71
CA ALA A 16 9.52 -8.04 -24.42
C ALA A 16 10.87 -8.04 -23.69
N ARG A 17 11.56 -9.20 -23.64
CA ARG A 17 12.94 -9.29 -23.07
C ARG A 17 13.88 -8.30 -23.70
N MET A 18 13.91 -8.24 -25.03
CA MET A 18 14.79 -7.31 -25.77
C MET A 18 14.46 -5.84 -25.45
N VAL A 19 13.16 -5.47 -25.49
CA VAL A 19 12.72 -4.09 -25.23
C VAL A 19 13.01 -3.67 -23.80
N ILE A 20 12.65 -4.51 -22.82
CA ILE A 20 12.86 -4.23 -21.38
C ILE A 20 14.37 -4.12 -21.12
N SER A 21 15.17 -5.12 -21.52
CA SER A 21 16.62 -5.11 -21.29
C SER A 21 17.29 -3.89 -21.89
N ARG A 22 17.00 -3.58 -23.16
CA ARG A 22 17.57 -2.41 -23.84
C ARG A 22 17.22 -1.10 -23.14
N ARG A 23 15.97 -0.97 -22.67
CA ARG A 23 15.52 0.27 -22.05
C ARG A 23 16.02 0.42 -20.61
N VAL A 24 16.03 -0.66 -19.85
CA VAL A 24 16.58 -0.67 -18.49
C VAL A 24 18.08 -0.36 -18.50
N SER A 25 18.83 -0.88 -19.48
CA SER A 25 20.27 -0.60 -19.65
C SER A 25 20.58 0.85 -20.08
N LEU A 26 19.60 1.67 -20.42
CA LEU A 26 19.84 3.10 -20.65
C LEU A 26 20.06 3.89 -19.35
N ASP A 27 19.67 3.33 -18.23
CA ASP A 27 19.93 3.93 -16.91
C ASP A 27 21.35 3.59 -16.45
N PRO A 28 22.23 4.61 -16.25
CA PRO A 28 23.63 4.37 -15.89
C PRO A 28 23.81 3.70 -14.50
N GLY A 29 22.76 3.62 -13.70
CA GLY A 29 22.78 2.95 -12.40
C GLY A 29 22.35 1.48 -12.45
N ILE A 30 22.03 0.93 -13.64
CA ILE A 30 21.50 -0.45 -13.77
C ILE A 30 22.33 -1.23 -14.79
N GLU A 31 22.64 -2.47 -14.42
CA GLU A 31 23.29 -3.47 -15.29
C GLU A 31 22.35 -4.65 -15.50
N VAL A 32 22.00 -4.97 -16.74
CA VAL A 32 21.27 -6.21 -17.07
C VAL A 32 22.28 -7.33 -17.18
N VAL A 33 22.35 -8.17 -16.14
CA VAL A 33 23.33 -9.27 -16.05
C VAL A 33 22.89 -10.54 -16.77
N GLY A 34 21.63 -10.61 -17.20
CA GLY A 34 21.12 -11.74 -17.96
C GLY A 34 19.64 -11.60 -18.31
N VAL A 35 19.19 -12.52 -19.14
CA VAL A 35 17.78 -12.67 -19.50
C VAL A 35 17.36 -14.13 -19.34
N ALA A 36 16.10 -14.40 -18.97
CA ALA A 36 15.55 -15.74 -18.90
C ALA A 36 14.18 -15.78 -19.62
N PHE A 37 13.83 -16.95 -20.17
CA PHE A 37 12.63 -17.11 -21.00
C PHE A 37 11.51 -17.90 -20.32
N ASP A 38 11.75 -18.45 -19.13
CA ASP A 38 10.75 -19.08 -18.25
C ASP A 38 11.27 -19.21 -16.82
N GLY A 39 10.44 -19.76 -15.92
CA GLY A 39 10.77 -19.89 -14.52
C GLY A 39 11.93 -20.85 -14.22
N ILE A 40 12.13 -21.89 -15.01
CA ILE A 40 13.21 -22.86 -14.81
C ILE A 40 14.56 -22.21 -15.14
N ASP A 41 14.66 -21.56 -16.30
CA ASP A 41 15.83 -20.80 -16.73
C ASP A 41 16.12 -19.62 -15.77
N ALA A 42 15.06 -18.98 -15.26
CA ALA A 42 15.20 -17.93 -14.27
C ALA A 42 15.84 -18.40 -12.96
N LEU A 43 15.41 -19.54 -12.41
CA LEU A 43 15.97 -20.10 -11.18
C LEU A 43 17.43 -20.48 -11.32
N GLU A 44 17.82 -21.09 -12.44
CA GLU A 44 19.20 -21.39 -12.72
C GLU A 44 20.07 -20.12 -12.79
N LYS A 45 19.59 -19.10 -13.50
CA LYS A 45 20.31 -17.83 -13.65
C LYS A 45 20.36 -17.00 -12.36
N VAL A 46 19.32 -17.02 -11.54
CA VAL A 46 19.37 -16.38 -10.21
C VAL A 46 20.48 -16.99 -9.35
N LYS A 47 20.63 -18.32 -9.35
CA LYS A 47 21.68 -19.02 -8.61
C LYS A 47 23.09 -18.69 -9.11
N ASN A 48 23.25 -18.66 -10.43
CA ASN A 48 24.54 -18.48 -11.08
C ASN A 48 24.99 -17.02 -11.12
N LEU A 49 24.07 -16.11 -11.47
CA LEU A 49 24.38 -14.70 -11.68
C LEU A 49 24.24 -13.84 -10.42
N ARG A 50 23.47 -14.29 -9.44
CA ARG A 50 23.16 -13.57 -8.18
C ARG A 50 22.80 -12.12 -8.46
N PRO A 51 21.69 -11.84 -9.18
CA PRO A 51 21.23 -10.49 -9.43
C PRO A 51 20.74 -9.84 -8.13
N ASP A 52 20.78 -8.51 -8.07
CA ASP A 52 20.16 -7.74 -6.98
C ASP A 52 18.63 -7.73 -7.10
N VAL A 53 18.14 -7.69 -8.35
CA VAL A 53 16.69 -7.63 -8.65
C VAL A 53 16.38 -8.54 -9.83
N VAL A 54 15.23 -9.21 -9.74
CA VAL A 54 14.61 -9.94 -10.85
C VAL A 54 13.36 -9.21 -11.29
N THR A 55 13.25 -8.85 -12.57
CA THR A 55 11.95 -8.49 -13.16
C THR A 55 11.32 -9.77 -13.70
N LEU A 56 10.10 -10.10 -13.28
CA LEU A 56 9.50 -11.42 -13.50
C LEU A 56 8.10 -11.29 -14.10
N ASP A 57 7.92 -11.84 -15.27
CA ASP A 57 6.60 -11.94 -15.90
C ASP A 57 5.66 -12.84 -15.09
N VAL A 58 4.38 -12.49 -15.08
CA VAL A 58 3.32 -13.26 -14.41
C VAL A 58 3.04 -14.55 -15.17
N GLU A 59 2.84 -14.45 -16.48
CA GLU A 59 2.47 -15.59 -17.33
C GLU A 59 3.67 -16.10 -18.14
N MET A 60 4.07 -17.32 -17.89
CA MET A 60 5.16 -17.99 -18.62
C MET A 60 4.85 -19.47 -18.80
N PRO A 61 5.34 -20.11 -19.89
CA PRO A 61 5.20 -21.53 -20.08
C PRO A 61 6.06 -22.32 -19.10
N ARG A 62 5.74 -23.59 -18.89
CA ARG A 62 6.44 -24.57 -18.05
C ARG A 62 6.43 -24.24 -16.56
N MET A 63 6.73 -23.03 -16.16
CA MET A 63 6.67 -22.55 -14.78
C MET A 63 6.27 -21.08 -14.79
N ASP A 64 5.09 -20.78 -14.24
CA ASP A 64 4.54 -19.42 -14.16
C ASP A 64 5.32 -18.52 -13.18
N GLY A 65 5.03 -17.21 -13.25
CA GLY A 65 5.73 -16.23 -12.42
C GLY A 65 5.50 -16.40 -10.92
N LEU A 66 4.29 -16.79 -10.48
CA LEU A 66 3.99 -16.98 -9.06
C LEU A 66 4.73 -18.19 -8.48
N THR A 67 4.77 -19.29 -9.20
CA THR A 67 5.55 -20.49 -8.83
C THR A 67 7.03 -20.17 -8.82
N THR A 68 7.52 -19.44 -9.82
CA THR A 68 8.93 -19.00 -9.92
C THR A 68 9.30 -18.10 -8.74
N LEU A 69 8.47 -17.10 -8.41
CA LEU A 69 8.68 -16.24 -7.25
C LEU A 69 8.78 -17.04 -5.95
N SER A 70 7.84 -17.96 -5.74
CA SER A 70 7.81 -18.80 -4.53
C SER A 70 9.11 -19.60 -4.38
N ARG A 71 9.63 -20.14 -5.47
CA ARG A 71 10.90 -20.87 -5.50
C ARG A 71 12.11 -19.95 -5.30
N ILE A 72 12.14 -18.76 -5.91
CA ILE A 72 13.19 -17.76 -5.67
C ILE A 72 13.24 -17.42 -4.17
N MET A 73 12.09 -17.12 -3.55
CA MET A 73 12.04 -16.79 -2.12
C MET A 73 12.48 -17.92 -1.20
N ALA A 74 12.26 -19.18 -1.61
CA ALA A 74 12.64 -20.36 -0.83
C ALA A 74 14.11 -20.76 -1.01
N GLU A 75 14.61 -20.74 -2.28
CA GLU A 75 15.90 -21.33 -2.66
C GLU A 75 17.03 -20.28 -2.72
N CYS A 76 16.74 -19.09 -3.25
CA CYS A 76 17.73 -18.03 -3.50
C CYS A 76 17.07 -16.65 -3.32
N PRO A 77 16.69 -16.25 -2.09
CA PRO A 77 15.96 -15.03 -1.84
C PRO A 77 16.56 -13.81 -2.55
N THR A 78 15.81 -13.24 -3.48
CA THR A 78 16.21 -12.11 -4.32
C THR A 78 15.02 -11.18 -4.47
N ALA A 79 15.24 -9.85 -4.52
CA ALA A 79 14.17 -8.90 -4.73
C ALA A 79 13.50 -9.12 -6.09
N VAL A 80 12.16 -9.21 -6.11
CA VAL A 80 11.39 -9.45 -7.34
C VAL A 80 10.42 -8.31 -7.57
N VAL A 81 10.42 -7.76 -8.80
CA VAL A 81 9.41 -6.85 -9.33
C VAL A 81 8.61 -7.61 -10.39
N MET A 82 7.32 -7.83 -10.12
CA MET A 82 6.46 -8.53 -11.08
C MET A 82 6.17 -7.65 -12.30
N LEU A 83 6.19 -8.24 -13.47
CA LEU A 83 5.73 -7.59 -14.71
C LEU A 83 4.34 -8.12 -15.03
N SER A 84 3.34 -7.25 -15.09
CA SER A 84 1.93 -7.62 -15.21
C SER A 84 1.28 -6.89 -16.38
N ARG A 85 0.26 -7.48 -17.00
CA ARG A 85 -0.61 -6.81 -17.95
C ARG A 85 -1.82 -6.21 -17.23
N LEU A 86 -2.53 -5.32 -17.90
CA LEU A 86 -3.74 -4.70 -17.37
C LEU A 86 -4.96 -5.61 -17.65
N THR A 87 -4.98 -6.81 -17.07
CA THR A 87 -6.14 -7.71 -17.08
C THR A 87 -6.62 -7.98 -15.66
N GLU A 88 -7.88 -8.37 -15.47
CA GLU A 88 -8.38 -8.73 -14.12
C GLU A 88 -7.66 -9.96 -13.57
N GLU A 89 -7.39 -10.95 -14.42
CA GLU A 89 -6.68 -12.18 -14.06
C GLU A 89 -5.25 -11.89 -13.60
N ASP A 90 -4.49 -11.09 -14.36
CA ASP A 90 -3.14 -10.68 -13.99
C ASP A 90 -3.13 -9.86 -12.70
N ALA A 91 -4.15 -9.02 -12.47
CA ALA A 91 -4.24 -8.25 -11.25
C ALA A 91 -4.41 -9.13 -10.00
N GLU A 92 -5.24 -10.18 -10.08
CA GLU A 92 -5.40 -11.13 -8.97
C GLU A 92 -4.12 -11.92 -8.70
N VAL A 93 -3.45 -12.41 -9.75
CA VAL A 93 -2.17 -13.12 -9.60
C VAL A 93 -1.10 -12.19 -9.04
N THR A 94 -1.06 -10.94 -9.49
CA THR A 94 -0.11 -9.94 -8.98
C THR A 94 -0.32 -9.66 -7.49
N ILE A 95 -1.56 -9.53 -7.01
CA ILE A 95 -1.83 -9.37 -5.57
C ILE A 95 -1.30 -10.58 -4.79
N LYS A 96 -1.55 -11.81 -5.27
CA LYS A 96 -1.01 -13.02 -4.65
C LYS A 96 0.52 -13.04 -4.65
N ALA A 97 1.16 -12.55 -5.72
CA ALA A 97 2.61 -12.45 -5.80
C ALA A 97 3.17 -11.45 -4.78
N LEU A 98 2.51 -10.30 -4.56
CA LEU A 98 2.89 -9.35 -3.51
C LEU A 98 2.77 -9.96 -2.11
N GLU A 99 1.72 -10.75 -1.84
CA GLU A 99 1.60 -11.53 -0.59
C GLU A 99 2.71 -12.56 -0.46
N ALA A 100 3.10 -13.22 -1.56
CA ALA A 100 4.15 -14.24 -1.61
C ALA A 100 5.58 -13.66 -1.53
N GLY A 101 5.73 -12.34 -1.45
CA GLY A 101 7.01 -11.67 -1.20
C GLY A 101 7.60 -10.91 -2.36
N ALA A 102 6.90 -10.72 -3.47
CA ALA A 102 7.30 -9.73 -4.45
C ALA A 102 7.34 -8.34 -3.81
N VAL A 103 8.39 -7.58 -4.13
CA VAL A 103 8.60 -6.23 -3.57
C VAL A 103 7.58 -5.24 -4.14
N ASP A 104 7.38 -5.31 -5.45
CA ASP A 104 6.46 -4.43 -6.17
C ASP A 104 6.06 -5.09 -7.50
N PHE A 105 5.23 -4.40 -8.27
CA PHE A 105 4.88 -4.79 -9.63
C PHE A 105 4.94 -3.59 -10.58
N PHE A 106 5.01 -3.89 -11.86
CA PHE A 106 5.04 -2.91 -12.92
C PHE A 106 4.10 -3.34 -14.05
N LEU A 107 3.27 -2.40 -14.55
CA LEU A 107 2.42 -2.66 -15.71
C LEU A 107 3.24 -2.60 -16.99
N LYS A 108 3.22 -3.69 -17.75
CA LYS A 108 3.79 -3.70 -19.10
C LYS A 108 3.06 -2.67 -19.97
N PRO A 109 3.77 -1.71 -20.59
CA PRO A 109 3.13 -0.76 -21.50
C PRO A 109 2.57 -1.50 -22.72
N SER A 110 1.40 -1.06 -23.19
CA SER A 110 0.86 -1.54 -24.45
C SER A 110 1.87 -1.22 -25.57
N MET A 111 2.21 -2.21 -26.39
CA MET A 111 3.12 -2.04 -27.54
C MET A 111 2.61 -1.04 -28.59
N LEU A 112 1.34 -0.63 -28.49
CA LEU A 112 0.70 0.33 -29.40
C LEU A 112 0.97 1.79 -29.02
N ASP A 113 1.45 2.05 -27.81
CA ASP A 113 1.68 3.42 -27.31
C ASP A 113 3.11 3.90 -27.57
N LYS A 114 3.36 4.42 -28.76
CA LYS A 114 4.70 4.94 -29.17
C LYS A 114 5.24 6.09 -28.29
N GLY A 115 4.40 6.85 -27.60
CA GLY A 115 4.80 7.96 -26.70
C GLY A 115 4.82 7.60 -25.22
N GLY A 116 4.03 6.61 -24.80
CA GLY A 116 3.91 6.14 -23.41
C GLY A 116 5.07 5.25 -22.95
N LEU A 117 5.71 4.54 -23.88
CA LEU A 117 6.72 3.52 -23.59
C LEU A 117 7.94 4.09 -22.83
N SER A 118 8.40 5.30 -23.18
CA SER A 118 9.58 5.91 -22.51
C SER A 118 9.28 6.33 -21.07
N LYS A 119 8.11 6.95 -20.81
CA LYS A 119 7.69 7.33 -19.46
C LYS A 119 7.35 6.12 -18.58
N ALA A 120 6.70 5.11 -19.17
CA ALA A 120 6.39 3.89 -18.47
C ALA A 120 7.67 3.19 -17.98
N ILE A 121 8.68 3.05 -18.84
CA ILE A 121 9.93 2.35 -18.45
C ILE A 121 10.77 3.15 -17.45
N ALA A 122 10.70 4.48 -17.43
CA ALA A 122 11.33 5.27 -16.38
C ALA A 122 10.79 4.85 -14.98
N GLY A 123 9.48 4.63 -14.85
CA GLY A 123 8.89 4.10 -13.62
C GLY A 123 9.35 2.68 -13.26
N LEU A 124 9.71 1.84 -14.24
CA LEU A 124 10.31 0.53 -13.96
C LEU A 124 11.71 0.66 -13.37
N ASN A 125 12.55 1.56 -13.91
CA ASN A 125 13.90 1.78 -13.39
C ASN A 125 13.88 2.25 -11.93
N ASP A 126 12.95 3.13 -11.57
CA ASP A 126 12.77 3.58 -10.19
C ASP A 126 12.39 2.41 -9.28
N LYS A 127 11.45 1.56 -9.72
CA LYS A 127 11.04 0.36 -8.96
C LYS A 127 12.19 -0.64 -8.81
N ILE A 128 12.98 -0.86 -9.84
CA ILE A 128 14.18 -1.72 -9.80
C ILE A 128 15.18 -1.17 -8.77
N LYS A 129 15.55 0.10 -8.85
CA LYS A 129 16.49 0.73 -7.91
C LYS A 129 15.97 0.71 -6.47
N MET A 130 14.67 0.82 -6.28
CA MET A 130 14.05 0.72 -4.97
C MET A 130 14.04 -0.72 -4.46
N ALA A 131 13.69 -1.69 -5.31
CA ALA A 131 13.69 -3.09 -4.94
C ALA A 131 15.09 -3.58 -4.52
N ALA A 132 16.15 -3.09 -5.18
CA ALA A 132 17.54 -3.39 -4.81
C ALA A 132 17.93 -2.92 -3.40
N LYS A 133 17.21 -1.95 -2.82
CA LYS A 133 17.47 -1.43 -1.46
C LYS A 133 16.70 -2.20 -0.38
N VAL A 134 15.77 -3.08 -0.77
CA VAL A 134 14.95 -3.85 0.16
C VAL A 134 15.78 -4.94 0.82
N ASP A 135 15.74 -4.99 2.14
CA ASP A 135 16.31 -6.12 2.88
C ASP A 135 15.43 -7.37 2.70
N ILE A 136 15.74 -8.15 1.67
CA ILE A 136 14.96 -9.35 1.32
C ILE A 136 14.95 -10.38 2.45
N SER A 137 15.94 -10.37 3.34
CA SER A 137 15.98 -11.26 4.50
C SER A 137 14.83 -11.01 5.47
N ARG A 138 14.38 -9.76 5.60
CA ARG A 138 13.19 -9.38 6.38
C ARG A 138 11.92 -9.90 5.73
N VAL A 139 11.81 -9.78 4.39
CA VAL A 139 10.65 -10.29 3.65
C VAL A 139 10.51 -11.80 3.83
N VAL A 140 11.62 -12.54 3.66
CA VAL A 140 11.66 -14.01 3.83
C VAL A 140 11.36 -14.41 5.27
N ARG A 141 11.89 -13.68 6.26
CA ARG A 141 11.60 -13.96 7.67
C ARG A 141 10.11 -13.80 7.96
N ALA A 142 9.49 -12.74 7.46
CA ALA A 142 8.05 -12.53 7.59
C ALA A 142 7.23 -13.64 6.92
N LEU A 143 7.66 -14.14 5.74
CA LEU A 143 7.01 -15.27 5.08
C LEU A 143 7.15 -16.59 5.86
N ARG A 144 8.32 -16.85 6.47
CA ARG A 144 8.60 -18.10 7.23
C ARG A 144 7.96 -18.11 8.61
N SER A 145 7.80 -16.95 9.22
CA SER A 145 7.22 -16.88 10.57
C SER A 145 5.79 -17.40 10.62
N GLY A 146 5.12 -17.53 9.45
CA GLY A 146 3.80 -18.20 9.35
C GLY A 146 2.78 -17.77 10.41
N MET A 147 3.14 -16.77 11.18
CA MET A 147 2.34 -16.35 12.31
C MET A 147 1.02 -15.80 11.82
N PRO A 148 -0.09 -16.48 12.10
CA PRO A 148 -1.32 -15.73 12.25
C PRO A 148 -1.06 -14.81 13.44
N TYR A 149 -0.80 -13.57 13.17
CA TYR A 149 -0.52 -12.53 14.15
C TYR A 149 -1.79 -12.22 14.93
N TYR A 150 -2.32 -13.12 15.63
CA TYR A 150 -3.25 -12.94 16.72
C TYR A 150 -3.85 -14.28 17.15
N ARG A 151 -3.20 -15.00 18.05
CA ARG A 151 -3.92 -15.91 18.96
C ARG A 151 -4.34 -15.07 20.15
N GLY A 152 -5.61 -14.73 20.22
CA GLY A 152 -6.24 -14.34 21.48
C GLY A 152 -6.60 -12.87 21.60
N ALA A 153 -7.79 -12.53 21.20
CA ALA A 153 -8.71 -11.72 21.99
C ALA A 153 -10.10 -12.13 21.54
N GLY A 154 -10.75 -12.93 22.35
CA GLY A 154 -12.17 -13.17 22.22
C GLY A 154 -12.90 -11.84 22.14
N SER A 155 -13.88 -11.78 21.25
CA SER A 155 -14.78 -10.65 21.08
C SER A 155 -15.48 -10.32 22.41
N PHE A 156 -14.91 -9.42 23.18
CA PHE A 156 -15.56 -8.75 24.29
C PHE A 156 -15.79 -7.30 23.91
N PHE A 157 -16.82 -7.05 23.13
CA PHE A 157 -17.41 -5.73 23.05
C PHE A 157 -18.63 -5.69 23.96
N PRO A 158 -18.62 -4.88 25.04
CA PRO A 158 -19.84 -4.65 25.79
C PRO A 158 -20.80 -3.88 24.88
N SER A 159 -22.01 -4.43 24.74
CA SER A 159 -23.16 -3.79 24.08
C SER A 159 -23.29 -2.34 24.54
N SER A 160 -23.45 -1.42 23.58
CA SER A 160 -23.54 0.02 23.76
C SER A 160 -24.60 0.41 24.79
N ALA A 161 -24.19 0.92 25.93
CA ALA A 161 -25.06 1.70 26.81
C ALA A 161 -25.45 3.00 26.08
N LYS A 162 -26.75 3.22 25.93
CA LYS A 162 -27.33 4.49 25.46
C LYS A 162 -26.99 5.57 26.50
N THR A 163 -26.07 6.46 26.17
CA THR A 163 -25.82 7.66 26.96
C THR A 163 -26.17 8.87 26.11
N GLY A 164 -27.23 9.59 26.51
CA GLY A 164 -27.56 10.90 25.97
C GLY A 164 -26.40 11.86 26.23
N GLY A 165 -25.84 12.41 25.18
CA GLY A 165 -24.76 13.39 25.18
C GLY A 165 -24.56 13.91 23.76
N LEU A 166 -23.94 15.06 23.61
CA LEU A 166 -23.57 15.76 22.36
C LEU A 166 -23.32 14.80 21.16
N PRO A 167 -23.63 15.21 19.92
CA PRO A 167 -23.47 14.35 18.76
C PRO A 167 -22.06 13.75 18.76
N LEU A 168 -21.97 12.42 18.86
CA LEU A 168 -20.70 11.70 18.84
C LEU A 168 -20.04 11.98 17.50
N GLN A 169 -18.81 12.51 17.52
CA GLN A 169 -17.97 12.60 16.34
C GLN A 169 -17.80 11.20 15.74
N LYS A 170 -17.99 11.08 14.42
CA LYS A 170 -17.79 9.83 13.70
C LYS A 170 -16.31 9.55 13.52
N ASN A 171 -15.81 8.38 13.89
CA ASN A 171 -14.44 8.02 13.60
C ASN A 171 -14.28 7.72 12.10
N VAL A 172 -13.26 8.31 11.49
CA VAL A 172 -12.84 8.00 10.12
C VAL A 172 -11.35 7.65 10.16
N VAL A 173 -11.02 6.43 9.76
CA VAL A 173 -9.64 5.92 9.67
C VAL A 173 -9.22 6.00 8.20
N ILE A 174 -8.11 6.67 7.91
CA ILE A 174 -7.55 6.77 6.56
C ILE A 174 -6.21 6.04 6.55
N ILE A 175 -6.11 4.95 5.78
CA ILE A 175 -4.92 4.12 5.68
C ILE A 175 -4.27 4.39 4.32
N GLY A 176 -3.07 4.95 4.33
CA GLY A 176 -2.27 5.25 3.14
C GLY A 176 -1.09 4.29 2.98
N SER A 177 -0.87 3.78 1.78
CA SER A 177 0.22 2.85 1.47
C SER A 177 0.66 2.87 0.00
N SER A 178 1.86 2.35 -0.29
CA SER A 178 2.43 2.26 -1.64
C SER A 178 3.18 0.94 -1.83
N THR A 179 4.46 0.95 -2.18
CA THR A 179 5.31 -0.24 -2.32
C THR A 179 5.35 -1.05 -1.01
N GLY A 180 5.06 -2.34 -1.08
CA GLY A 180 4.86 -3.21 0.08
C GLY A 180 3.48 -3.08 0.76
N GLY A 181 2.70 -2.08 0.34
CA GLY A 181 1.37 -1.76 0.90
C GLY A 181 0.36 -2.89 0.82
N PRO A 182 0.18 -3.57 -0.33
CA PRO A 182 -0.81 -4.63 -0.44
C PRO A 182 -0.59 -5.74 0.59
N LYS A 183 0.66 -6.16 0.82
CA LYS A 183 1.01 -7.12 1.86
C LYS A 183 0.68 -6.57 3.25
N ALA A 184 1.09 -5.33 3.55
CA ALA A 184 0.81 -4.70 4.83
C ALA A 184 -0.70 -4.57 5.08
N LEU A 185 -1.49 -4.21 4.07
CA LEU A 185 -2.96 -4.17 4.15
C LEU A 185 -3.57 -5.54 4.42
N CYS A 186 -3.06 -6.60 3.78
CA CYS A 186 -3.49 -7.98 4.05
C CYS A 186 -3.11 -8.47 5.45
N GLU A 187 -2.14 -7.84 6.12
CA GLU A 187 -1.79 -8.14 7.51
C GLU A 187 -2.65 -7.37 8.53
N ILE A 188 -3.10 -6.14 8.23
CA ILE A 188 -3.82 -5.32 9.21
C ILE A 188 -5.34 -5.31 9.04
N VAL A 189 -5.86 -5.23 7.82
CA VAL A 189 -7.30 -5.05 7.57
C VAL A 189 -8.13 -6.26 7.99
N PRO A 190 -7.68 -7.52 7.78
CA PRO A 190 -8.42 -8.71 8.23
C PRO A 190 -8.62 -8.80 9.75
N HIS A 191 -7.77 -8.15 10.52
CA HIS A 191 -7.83 -8.17 11.97
C HIS A 191 -8.65 -7.02 12.58
N LEU A 192 -9.19 -6.12 11.74
CA LEU A 192 -10.15 -5.12 12.19
C LEU A 192 -11.47 -5.80 12.55
N PRO A 193 -12.04 -5.54 13.74
CA PRO A 193 -13.27 -6.20 14.15
C PRO A 193 -14.46 -5.71 13.32
N ARG A 194 -15.42 -6.61 13.07
CA ARG A 194 -16.60 -6.34 12.25
C ARG A 194 -17.41 -5.13 12.72
N ASP A 195 -17.44 -4.91 14.02
CA ASP A 195 -18.20 -3.86 14.70
C ASP A 195 -17.34 -2.65 15.08
N ILE A 196 -16.20 -2.45 14.40
CA ILE A 196 -15.36 -1.28 14.61
C ILE A 196 -16.19 0.00 14.44
N PRO A 197 -16.20 0.92 15.45
CA PRO A 197 -17.01 2.13 15.38
C PRO A 197 -16.35 3.22 14.53
N ALA A 198 -15.90 2.84 13.32
CA ALA A 198 -15.22 3.72 12.38
C ALA A 198 -15.54 3.33 10.93
N SER A 199 -15.59 4.32 10.06
CA SER A 199 -15.48 4.13 8.61
C SER A 199 -14.01 4.12 8.23
N ILE A 200 -13.63 3.25 7.28
CA ILE A 200 -12.24 3.07 6.90
C ILE A 200 -12.08 3.46 5.43
N LEU A 201 -11.13 4.33 5.13
CA LEU A 201 -10.73 4.67 3.77
C LEU A 201 -9.31 4.15 3.52
N ILE A 202 -9.14 3.38 2.47
CA ILE A 202 -7.84 2.80 2.10
C ILE A 202 -7.38 3.46 0.80
N VAL A 203 -6.22 4.10 0.84
CA VAL A 203 -5.57 4.70 -0.31
C VAL A 203 -4.27 3.96 -0.59
N GLN A 204 -4.30 3.11 -1.60
CA GLN A 204 -3.13 2.38 -2.09
C GLN A 204 -2.73 2.93 -3.46
N HIS A 205 -1.48 3.30 -3.63
CA HIS A 205 -0.96 3.69 -4.94
C HIS A 205 -0.92 2.49 -5.87
N MET A 206 -1.99 2.34 -6.64
CA MET A 206 -2.16 1.26 -7.62
C MET A 206 -2.94 1.74 -8.85
N PRO A 207 -2.69 1.16 -10.02
CA PRO A 207 -3.46 1.44 -11.22
C PRO A 207 -4.92 0.98 -11.09
N MET A 208 -5.78 1.54 -11.95
CA MET A 208 -7.16 1.11 -12.09
C MET A 208 -7.23 -0.40 -12.42
N GLY A 209 -8.21 -1.10 -11.88
CA GLY A 209 -8.36 -2.56 -11.99
C GLY A 209 -7.65 -3.31 -10.86
N PHE A 210 -6.42 -2.92 -10.51
CA PHE A 210 -5.67 -3.52 -9.39
C PHE A 210 -6.25 -3.15 -8.03
N THR A 211 -6.75 -1.93 -7.88
CA THR A 211 -7.45 -1.49 -6.65
C THR A 211 -8.72 -2.30 -6.40
N ARG A 212 -9.45 -2.67 -7.46
CA ARG A 212 -10.62 -3.57 -7.37
C ARG A 212 -10.22 -4.97 -6.92
N SER A 213 -9.18 -5.54 -7.52
CA SER A 213 -8.68 -6.87 -7.14
C SER A 213 -8.15 -6.88 -5.70
N LEU A 214 -7.45 -5.80 -5.27
CA LEU A 214 -7.04 -5.63 -3.87
C LEU A 214 -8.24 -5.56 -2.93
N ALA A 215 -9.25 -4.75 -3.26
CA ALA A 215 -10.47 -4.63 -2.45
C ALA A 215 -11.19 -5.98 -2.32
N ARG A 216 -11.32 -6.74 -3.42
CA ARG A 216 -11.88 -8.09 -3.42
C ARG A 216 -11.09 -9.03 -2.52
N ARG A 217 -9.75 -9.00 -2.64
CA ARG A 217 -8.87 -9.84 -1.82
C ARG A 217 -8.98 -9.51 -0.33
N LEU A 218 -8.94 -8.23 0.02
CA LEU A 218 -9.13 -7.79 1.40
C LEU A 218 -10.51 -8.20 1.94
N GLY A 219 -11.58 -8.06 1.13
CA GLY A 219 -12.93 -8.49 1.52
C GLY A 219 -13.04 -9.99 1.80
N GLN A 220 -12.31 -10.83 1.05
CA GLN A 220 -12.27 -12.28 1.30
C GLN A 220 -11.58 -12.65 2.61
N LEU A 221 -10.63 -11.83 3.07
CA LEU A 221 -9.83 -12.10 4.28
C LEU A 221 -10.39 -11.43 5.53
N SER A 222 -11.19 -10.36 5.39
CA SER A 222 -11.55 -9.45 6.46
C SER A 222 -12.92 -9.74 7.08
N GLN A 223 -13.08 -9.35 8.36
CA GLN A 223 -14.37 -9.33 9.03
C GLN A 223 -15.19 -8.08 8.71
N VAL A 224 -14.54 -6.96 8.43
CA VAL A 224 -15.18 -5.74 7.93
C VAL A 224 -15.57 -5.90 6.47
N GLU A 225 -16.63 -5.22 6.04
CA GLU A 225 -17.01 -5.16 4.63
C GLU A 225 -15.96 -4.33 3.86
N VAL A 226 -15.30 -4.92 2.85
CA VAL A 226 -14.31 -4.21 2.03
C VAL A 226 -14.73 -4.23 0.57
N ARG A 227 -14.73 -3.06 -0.07
CA ARG A 227 -14.97 -2.92 -1.51
C ARG A 227 -14.27 -1.69 -2.08
N GLU A 228 -14.12 -1.65 -3.38
CA GLU A 228 -13.69 -0.43 -4.07
C GLU A 228 -14.76 0.66 -3.95
N ALA A 229 -14.36 1.90 -3.71
CA ALA A 229 -15.26 3.03 -3.57
C ALA A 229 -15.92 3.39 -4.90
N ALA A 230 -17.18 3.80 -4.82
CA ALA A 230 -17.93 4.38 -5.92
C ALA A 230 -18.39 5.80 -5.57
N TYR A 231 -18.66 6.60 -6.61
CA TYR A 231 -19.24 7.93 -6.43
C TYR A 231 -20.58 7.83 -5.70
N GLY A 232 -20.81 8.67 -4.71
CA GLY A 232 -22.05 8.69 -3.93
C GLY A 232 -22.09 7.69 -2.77
N ASP A 233 -21.05 6.91 -2.55
CA ASP A 233 -20.96 6.02 -1.39
C ASP A 233 -21.04 6.83 -0.08
N LYS A 234 -21.70 6.24 0.91
CA LYS A 234 -21.78 6.83 2.27
C LYS A 234 -20.78 6.15 3.20
N LEU A 235 -20.13 6.96 4.03
CA LEU A 235 -19.27 6.43 5.08
C LEU A 235 -20.11 5.67 6.12
N LYS A 236 -19.75 4.42 6.39
CA LYS A 236 -20.43 3.53 7.35
C LYS A 236 -19.42 2.90 8.30
N ALA A 237 -19.76 2.85 9.59
CA ALA A 237 -18.95 2.09 10.55
C ALA A 237 -18.93 0.60 10.17
N GLY A 238 -17.78 -0.05 10.36
CA GLY A 238 -17.57 -1.45 9.98
C GLY A 238 -17.36 -1.69 8.47
N GLN A 239 -17.21 -0.62 7.68
CA GLN A 239 -16.95 -0.70 6.23
C GLN A 239 -15.64 -0.03 5.87
N ALA A 240 -14.89 -0.67 4.96
CA ALA A 240 -13.68 -0.14 4.36
C ALA A 240 -13.88 0.10 2.85
N LEU A 241 -13.58 1.31 2.39
CA LEU A 241 -13.65 1.72 1.00
C LEU A 241 -12.24 1.93 0.46
N VAL A 242 -11.89 1.20 -0.60
CA VAL A 242 -10.59 1.32 -1.28
C VAL A 242 -10.71 2.36 -2.40
N ALA A 243 -9.86 3.37 -2.39
CA ALA A 243 -9.82 4.39 -3.43
C ALA A 243 -9.50 3.76 -4.79
N PRO A 244 -10.32 3.99 -5.84
CA PRO A 244 -10.07 3.43 -7.17
C PRO A 244 -8.85 4.07 -7.82
N GLY A 245 -8.05 3.27 -8.51
CA GLY A 245 -6.92 3.76 -9.31
C GLY A 245 -7.39 4.78 -10.35
N ASN A 246 -6.56 5.78 -10.62
CA ASN A 246 -6.83 6.88 -11.54
C ASN A 246 -7.91 7.88 -11.08
N TYR A 247 -8.35 7.81 -9.82
CA TYR A 247 -9.23 8.79 -9.19
C TYR A 247 -8.70 9.19 -7.82
N HIS A 248 -8.87 10.45 -7.44
CA HIS A 248 -8.78 10.87 -6.05
C HIS A 248 -10.10 10.57 -5.35
N LEU A 249 -10.02 9.95 -4.17
CA LEU A 249 -11.15 9.79 -3.27
C LEU A 249 -11.18 10.98 -2.32
N VAL A 250 -12.29 11.71 -2.30
CA VAL A 250 -12.53 12.80 -1.38
C VAL A 250 -13.88 12.60 -0.67
N VAL A 251 -13.98 13.10 0.54
CA VAL A 251 -15.23 13.08 1.31
C VAL A 251 -15.85 14.46 1.28
N GLY A 252 -17.10 14.51 0.84
CA GLY A 252 -17.90 15.74 0.79
C GLY A 252 -18.88 15.86 1.96
N GLY A 253 -19.79 16.84 1.86
CA GLY A 253 -20.88 17.00 2.83
C GLY A 253 -21.75 15.75 2.94
N ALA A 254 -22.43 15.58 4.06
CA ALA A 254 -23.34 14.46 4.36
C ALA A 254 -22.68 13.05 4.30
N ASP A 255 -21.39 12.95 4.65
CA ASP A 255 -20.63 11.70 4.68
C ASP A 255 -20.49 10.99 3.31
N GLU A 256 -20.54 11.74 2.22
CA GLU A 256 -20.56 11.20 0.86
C GLU A 256 -19.19 11.17 0.23
N VAL A 257 -18.83 10.02 -0.36
CA VAL A 257 -17.60 9.85 -1.14
C VAL A 257 -17.82 10.45 -2.53
N SER A 258 -16.88 11.27 -2.94
CA SER A 258 -16.74 11.77 -4.30
C SER A 258 -15.43 11.28 -4.91
N LEU A 259 -15.46 11.03 -6.21
CA LEU A 259 -14.30 10.60 -6.98
C LEU A 259 -14.04 11.65 -8.06
N ASN A 260 -12.81 12.16 -8.15
CA ASN A 260 -12.43 13.13 -9.17
C ASN A 260 -11.12 12.74 -9.87
N GLN A 261 -10.88 13.36 -11.01
CA GLN A 261 -9.67 13.16 -11.82
C GLN A 261 -8.80 14.42 -11.85
N ASP A 262 -8.79 15.19 -10.78
CA ASP A 262 -7.85 16.30 -10.63
C ASP A 262 -6.41 15.86 -10.91
N PRO A 263 -5.50 16.78 -11.24
CA PRO A 263 -4.11 16.43 -11.55
C PRO A 263 -3.49 15.55 -10.47
N ALA A 264 -2.69 14.55 -10.89
CA ALA A 264 -1.97 13.69 -9.96
C ALA A 264 -1.13 14.53 -8.99
N ARG A 265 -1.26 14.24 -7.69
CA ARG A 265 -0.49 14.91 -6.64
C ARG A 265 0.71 14.04 -6.28
N ASN A 266 1.90 14.63 -6.19
CA ASN A 266 3.15 13.88 -6.02
C ASN A 266 3.38 12.78 -7.08
N GLY A 267 2.80 12.96 -8.28
CA GLY A 267 2.88 11.98 -9.37
C GLY A 267 1.93 10.79 -9.24
N VAL A 268 1.06 10.74 -8.23
CA VAL A 268 0.15 9.62 -7.95
C VAL A 268 -1.33 10.02 -7.95
N ARG A 269 -2.18 9.08 -8.34
CA ARG A 269 -3.64 9.17 -8.26
C ARG A 269 -4.21 7.74 -8.15
N PRO A 270 -4.79 7.36 -6.98
CA PRO A 270 -5.18 8.21 -5.84
C PRO A 270 -3.99 8.80 -5.08
N SER A 271 -4.22 9.91 -4.35
CA SER A 271 -3.28 10.51 -3.40
C SER A 271 -3.82 10.40 -1.97
N ILE A 272 -2.96 10.03 -1.06
CA ILE A 272 -3.24 9.92 0.37
C ILE A 272 -3.48 11.31 0.96
N ASP A 273 -2.63 12.27 0.60
CA ASP A 273 -2.77 13.67 1.03
C ASP A 273 -4.15 14.21 0.69
N THR A 274 -4.61 14.02 -0.56
CA THR A 274 -5.92 14.50 -1.01
C THR A 274 -7.07 13.91 -0.19
N THR A 275 -7.03 12.61 0.08
CA THR A 275 -8.08 11.96 0.88
C THR A 275 -8.04 12.43 2.34
N MET A 276 -6.86 12.45 2.97
CA MET A 276 -6.71 12.87 4.36
C MET A 276 -7.13 14.34 4.58
N GLU A 277 -6.71 15.24 3.69
CA GLU A 277 -7.10 16.66 3.74
C GLU A 277 -8.62 16.82 3.61
N SER A 278 -9.25 16.10 2.67
CA SER A 278 -10.71 16.20 2.50
C SER A 278 -11.48 15.77 3.76
N VAL A 279 -11.03 14.70 4.43
CA VAL A 279 -11.65 14.23 5.69
C VAL A 279 -11.38 15.18 6.84
N ALA A 280 -10.15 15.73 6.94
CA ALA A 280 -9.75 16.64 8.01
C ALA A 280 -10.53 17.99 8.01
N LEU A 281 -11.11 18.39 6.87
CA LEU A 281 -11.94 19.59 6.75
C LEU A 281 -13.32 19.46 7.41
N HIS A 282 -13.76 18.24 7.73
CA HIS A 282 -15.09 17.99 8.30
C HIS A 282 -15.05 17.99 9.83
N ALA A 283 -15.58 19.05 10.46
CA ALA A 283 -15.60 19.22 11.91
C ALA A 283 -16.32 18.10 12.71
N GLY A 284 -17.20 17.34 12.04
CA GLY A 284 -17.93 16.21 12.63
C GLY A 284 -17.13 14.91 12.74
N TYR A 285 -15.90 14.86 12.21
CA TYR A 285 -15.10 13.65 12.19
C TYR A 285 -13.98 13.68 13.22
N ARG A 286 -13.72 12.51 13.76
CA ARG A 286 -12.50 12.20 14.49
C ARG A 286 -11.58 11.43 13.57
N CYS A 287 -10.58 12.11 13.04
CA CYS A 287 -9.70 11.59 12.01
C CYS A 287 -8.55 10.79 12.61
N ILE A 288 -8.30 9.59 12.08
CA ILE A 288 -7.14 8.77 12.39
C ILE A 288 -6.41 8.48 11.07
N GLY A 289 -5.25 9.09 10.89
CA GLY A 289 -4.37 8.81 9.76
C GLY A 289 -3.46 7.61 10.07
N VAL A 290 -3.27 6.74 9.12
CA VAL A 290 -2.34 5.61 9.22
C VAL A 290 -1.45 5.62 7.98
N ILE A 291 -0.15 5.79 8.17
CA ILE A 291 0.83 5.79 7.07
C ILE A 291 1.68 4.52 7.14
N LEU A 292 1.52 3.69 6.12
CA LEU A 292 2.25 2.44 5.97
C LEU A 292 3.41 2.58 4.99
N THR A 293 4.13 1.49 4.81
CA THR A 293 5.24 1.34 3.86
C THR A 293 4.93 1.96 2.51
N GLY A 294 5.90 2.66 1.93
CA GLY A 294 5.78 3.28 0.63
C GLY A 294 6.92 4.23 0.30
N MET A 295 7.10 4.47 -0.99
CA MET A 295 8.09 5.41 -1.52
C MET A 295 7.52 6.84 -1.54
N GLY A 296 8.39 7.83 -1.38
CA GLY A 296 8.06 9.25 -1.47
C GLY A 296 7.55 9.84 -0.17
N SER A 297 6.66 10.83 -0.26
CA SER A 297 6.19 11.63 0.87
C SER A 297 4.68 11.87 0.87
N ASP A 298 3.91 11.19 0.00
CA ASP A 298 2.45 11.32 0.00
C ASP A 298 1.89 10.82 1.34
N GLY A 299 0.93 11.54 1.89
CA GLY A 299 0.42 11.38 3.25
C GLY A 299 1.07 12.30 4.29
N LYS A 300 2.15 13.02 3.95
CA LYS A 300 2.80 13.98 4.85
C LYS A 300 1.93 15.21 5.08
N GLU A 301 1.45 15.84 4.02
CA GLU A 301 0.58 17.02 4.12
C GLU A 301 -0.80 16.64 4.68
N GLY A 302 -1.30 15.47 4.31
CA GLY A 302 -2.53 14.90 4.88
C GLY A 302 -2.40 14.63 6.39
N ALA A 303 -1.26 14.11 6.86
CA ALA A 303 -0.98 13.95 8.28
C ALA A 303 -0.97 15.30 9.02
N ALA A 304 -0.36 16.33 8.42
CA ALA A 304 -0.39 17.69 8.95
C ALA A 304 -1.84 18.22 9.08
N ALA A 305 -2.68 18.01 8.06
CA ALA A 305 -4.08 18.41 8.09
C ALA A 305 -4.87 17.69 9.18
N ILE A 306 -4.66 16.37 9.33
CA ILE A 306 -5.26 15.57 10.42
C ILE A 306 -4.83 16.11 11.79
N LYS A 307 -3.54 16.40 11.99
CA LYS A 307 -3.05 16.98 13.24
C LYS A 307 -3.68 18.34 13.53
N LYS A 308 -3.78 19.20 12.51
CA LYS A 308 -4.42 20.52 12.64
C LYS A 308 -5.90 20.43 13.01
N SER A 309 -6.61 19.40 12.55
CA SER A 309 -8.02 19.15 12.93
C SER A 309 -8.20 18.47 14.30
N GLY A 310 -7.11 18.25 15.06
CA GLY A 310 -7.14 17.54 16.35
C GLY A 310 -7.18 16.02 16.25
N GLY A 311 -6.96 15.46 15.08
CA GLY A 311 -6.87 14.03 14.83
C GLY A 311 -5.55 13.40 15.28
N ARG A 312 -5.41 12.11 15.03
CA ARG A 312 -4.23 11.31 15.41
C ARG A 312 -3.60 10.64 14.20
N VAL A 313 -2.29 10.44 14.25
CA VAL A 313 -1.53 9.82 13.16
C VAL A 313 -0.66 8.67 13.69
N ILE A 314 -0.86 7.48 13.12
CA ILE A 314 -0.08 6.27 13.34
C ILE A 314 0.83 6.08 12.13
N VAL A 315 2.08 5.73 12.37
CA VAL A 315 3.06 5.49 11.31
C VAL A 315 3.70 4.12 11.51
N GLN A 316 3.82 3.35 10.43
CA GLN A 316 4.56 2.09 10.44
C GLN A 316 6.05 2.36 10.69
N ASP A 317 6.70 1.55 11.53
CA ASP A 317 8.12 1.67 11.84
C ASP A 317 9.03 1.22 10.68
N GLU A 318 10.31 1.59 10.75
CA GLU A 318 11.31 1.23 9.74
C GLU A 318 11.58 -0.29 9.68
N PRO A 319 11.70 -1.02 10.82
CA PRO A 319 12.00 -2.45 10.78
C PRO A 319 10.96 -3.31 10.07
N THR A 320 9.69 -2.92 10.07
CA THR A 320 8.61 -3.67 9.42
C THR A 320 8.20 -3.10 8.07
N SER A 321 8.70 -1.93 7.69
CA SER A 321 8.45 -1.33 6.37
C SER A 321 9.30 -1.99 5.29
N VAL A 322 8.69 -2.31 4.13
CA VAL A 322 9.43 -2.70 2.93
C VAL A 322 10.24 -1.51 2.41
N ILE A 323 9.59 -0.35 2.33
CA ILE A 323 10.21 0.95 2.00
C ILE A 323 9.78 1.98 3.05
N TYR A 324 10.75 2.51 3.79
CA TYR A 324 10.51 3.52 4.83
C TYR A 324 10.66 4.94 4.28
N GLY A 325 9.90 5.26 3.22
CA GLY A 325 9.90 6.60 2.59
C GLY A 325 8.76 7.46 3.12
N MET A 326 7.52 7.11 2.79
CA MET A 326 6.31 7.78 3.28
C MET A 326 6.26 7.84 4.82
N PRO A 327 6.48 6.72 5.55
CA PRO A 327 6.55 6.76 6.99
C PRO A 327 7.58 7.75 7.53
N ARG A 328 8.80 7.70 7.01
CA ARG A 328 9.91 8.60 7.41
C ARG A 328 9.52 10.06 7.25
N SER A 329 8.91 10.42 6.10
CA SER A 329 8.55 11.81 5.82
C SER A 329 7.58 12.40 6.84
N VAL A 330 6.67 11.60 7.38
CA VAL A 330 5.71 12.00 8.42
C VAL A 330 6.39 12.11 9.79
N VAL A 331 7.27 11.15 10.11
CA VAL A 331 8.02 11.15 11.39
C VAL A 331 8.98 12.32 11.47
N GLU A 332 9.76 12.59 10.42
CA GLU A 332 10.72 13.71 10.38
C GLU A 332 10.05 15.08 10.52
N CYS A 333 8.79 15.22 10.08
CA CYS A 333 8.01 16.44 10.26
C CYS A 333 7.30 16.53 11.63
N GLY A 334 7.42 15.53 12.50
CA GLY A 334 6.81 15.55 13.83
C GLY A 334 5.28 15.34 13.83
N PHE A 335 4.69 14.83 12.75
CA PHE A 335 3.24 14.63 12.66
C PHE A 335 2.78 13.26 13.20
N ALA A 336 3.69 12.33 13.46
CA ALA A 336 3.38 11.01 14.01
C ALA A 336 3.07 11.09 15.52
N ASP A 337 1.89 10.63 15.94
CA ASP A 337 1.59 10.42 17.37
C ASP A 337 2.17 9.10 17.88
N LYS A 338 2.19 8.07 17.04
CA LYS A 338 2.78 6.76 17.31
C LYS A 338 3.52 6.22 16.11
N VAL A 339 4.69 5.67 16.36
CA VAL A 339 5.47 4.90 15.37
C VAL A 339 5.48 3.46 15.87
N LEU A 340 4.89 2.54 15.12
CA LEU A 340 4.60 1.18 15.57
C LEU A 340 5.02 0.12 14.53
N PRO A 341 5.45 -1.06 14.97
CA PRO A 341 5.57 -2.21 14.08
C PRO A 341 4.20 -2.58 13.50
N LEU A 342 4.19 -3.05 12.26
CA LEU A 342 2.97 -3.36 11.49
C LEU A 342 1.97 -4.19 12.32
N SER A 343 2.46 -5.15 13.09
CA SER A 343 1.69 -6.03 13.96
C SER A 343 0.88 -5.36 15.06
N GLN A 344 1.24 -4.15 15.47
CA GLN A 344 0.57 -3.43 16.54
C GLN A 344 -0.41 -2.38 16.00
N ILE A 345 -0.37 -2.07 14.71
CA ILE A 345 -1.17 -0.99 14.11
C ILE A 345 -2.66 -1.26 14.23
N THR A 346 -3.11 -2.49 13.96
CA THR A 346 -4.54 -2.84 14.08
C THR A 346 -5.09 -2.61 15.48
N GLN A 347 -4.34 -3.07 16.50
CA GLN A 347 -4.76 -2.88 17.89
C GLN A 347 -4.85 -1.39 18.22
N GLU A 348 -3.87 -0.60 17.82
CA GLU A 348 -3.86 0.84 18.06
C GLU A 348 -5.01 1.57 17.38
N ILE A 349 -5.34 1.22 16.11
CA ILE A 349 -6.52 1.75 15.42
C ILE A 349 -7.78 1.49 16.26
N VAL A 350 -7.97 0.26 16.72
CA VAL A 350 -9.14 -0.13 17.52
C VAL A 350 -9.19 0.63 18.84
N GLU A 351 -8.07 0.79 19.53
CA GLU A 351 -7.98 1.55 20.78
C GLU A 351 -8.29 3.02 20.58
N MET A 352 -7.73 3.63 19.53
CA MET A 352 -8.02 5.01 19.19
C MET A 352 -9.51 5.22 18.85
N CYS A 353 -10.16 4.27 18.19
CA CYS A 353 -11.59 4.35 17.88
C CYS A 353 -12.49 4.24 19.14
N LYS A 354 -12.04 3.54 20.18
CA LYS A 354 -12.79 3.36 21.44
C LYS A 354 -12.64 4.53 22.40
N THR A 355 -11.50 5.21 22.42
CA THR A 355 -11.22 6.27 23.37
C THR A 355 -12.17 7.44 23.11
N ARG A 356 -13.11 7.73 24.02
CA ARG A 356 -13.88 8.97 24.01
C ARG A 356 -12.91 10.15 24.10
N ALA A 357 -13.20 11.25 23.42
CA ALA A 357 -12.50 12.53 23.61
C ALA A 357 -12.81 13.11 25.02
N ALA A 358 -12.32 12.43 26.06
CA ALA A 358 -12.19 12.99 27.39
C ALA A 358 -10.79 13.63 27.40
N ASN A 359 -10.74 14.97 27.45
CA ASN A 359 -9.54 15.82 27.50
C ASN A 359 -8.92 16.15 26.12
N SER A 360 -9.59 17.01 25.36
CA SER A 360 -8.89 17.90 24.46
C SER A 360 -8.38 19.10 25.29
N PRO A 361 -7.06 19.34 25.38
CA PRO A 361 -6.49 20.49 26.08
C PRO A 361 -6.86 21.85 25.46
N TRP A 362 -7.51 21.86 24.33
CA TRP A 362 -7.83 23.07 23.53
C TRP A 362 -9.19 23.72 23.86
N ARG A 363 -9.93 23.23 24.86
CA ARG A 363 -11.20 23.85 25.32
C ARG A 363 -11.00 25.07 26.24
N GLU A 364 -9.78 25.38 26.67
CA GLU A 364 -9.55 26.51 27.58
C GLU A 364 -9.23 27.84 26.89
N LEU A 365 -9.14 27.92 25.55
CA LEU A 365 -8.82 29.15 24.86
C LEU A 365 -10.05 29.95 24.38
N ASP A 366 -11.27 29.37 24.40
CA ASP A 366 -12.49 30.07 24.00
C ASP A 366 -13.25 30.71 25.19
N ALA A 367 -12.73 30.63 26.41
CA ALA A 367 -13.38 31.19 27.59
C ALA A 367 -12.79 32.54 28.08
N CYS A 368 -11.86 33.13 27.36
CA CYS A 368 -11.36 34.49 27.65
C CYS A 368 -11.54 35.40 26.44
N GLY A 369 -12.72 35.99 26.34
CA GLY A 369 -13.00 36.98 25.29
C GLY A 369 -14.39 37.53 25.39
N THR A 370 -14.71 38.21 26.50
CA THR A 370 -15.70 39.32 26.54
C THR A 370 -14.95 40.61 26.64
#